data_f33da5287ccf23df0b568c24d3b75fdf
#
_entry.id   f33da5287ccf23df0b568c24d3b75fdf
#
_cell.length_a   1.000
_cell.length_b   1.000
_cell.length_c   1.000
_cell.angle_alpha   90.00
_cell.angle_beta   90.00
_cell.angle_gamma   90.00
#
_symmetry.space_group_name_H-M   'P 1'
#
loop_
_entity.id
_entity.type
_entity.pdbx_description
1 polymer ?
#
loop_
_entity_poly.entity_id
_entity_poly.type
_entity_poly.pdbx_seq_one_letter_code
_entity_poly.pdbx_strand_id
1 'polypeptide(L)'
;DRSRGLGDVYKRQVCIVAEGDAGFYSSIHYVYDKLQADGIPVKHIPGIPAFIAAGALGRLHVASQEERLTVIPGITTTEEIEKLTSENSAVVIMKLSRCTDEIHRCIRLHPEYRYHYFENVGTPEEKYINDSKRIATIRFPYFSLLIIRTETF
;
A
#
# COMPACT_ATOMS: atom_id res chain seq x y z
N ASP A 1 2.45 22.79 -25.79
CA ASP A 1 2.52 23.81 -24.78
C ASP A 1 2.74 25.22 -25.40
N ARG A 2 1.63 25.81 -25.85
CA ARG A 2 1.63 27.02 -26.67
C ARG A 2 1.27 28.29 -25.91
N SER A 3 1.07 28.25 -24.61
CA SER A 3 0.48 29.36 -23.84
C SER A 3 1.47 30.20 -23.05
N ARG A 4 2.76 30.14 -23.34
CA ARG A 4 3.75 30.64 -22.42
C ARG A 4 4.44 31.89 -22.93
N GLY A 5 4.03 33.02 -22.36
CA GLY A 5 4.76 34.28 -22.51
C GLY A 5 6.11 34.23 -21.79
N LEU A 6 7.09 34.99 -22.25
CA LEU A 6 8.44 35.11 -21.64
C LEU A 6 8.41 35.51 -20.16
N GLY A 7 7.37 36.16 -19.69
CA GLY A 7 7.21 36.54 -18.27
C GLY A 7 6.97 35.37 -17.31
N ASP A 8 6.53 34.21 -17.81
CA ASP A 8 6.22 33.03 -16.99
C ASP A 8 7.44 32.12 -16.77
N VAL A 9 8.56 32.38 -17.44
CA VAL A 9 9.76 31.50 -17.36
C VAL A 9 10.25 31.35 -15.92
N TYR A 10 10.16 32.39 -15.12
CA TYR A 10 10.65 32.40 -13.74
C TYR A 10 9.66 31.87 -12.71
N LYS A 11 8.39 31.65 -13.12
CA LYS A 11 7.30 31.20 -12.23
C LYS A 11 6.75 29.82 -12.61
N ARG A 12 7.38 29.12 -13.55
CA ARG A 12 6.89 27.81 -13.98
C ARG A 12 7.18 26.77 -12.96
N GLN A 13 6.13 26.10 -12.58
CA GLN A 13 6.19 24.87 -11.76
C GLN A 13 5.60 23.72 -12.55
N VAL A 14 6.23 22.57 -12.46
CA VAL A 14 5.70 21.31 -12.99
C VAL A 14 5.32 20.46 -11.79
N CYS A 15 4.06 20.04 -11.75
CA CYS A 15 3.59 19.09 -10.76
C CYS A 15 3.58 17.69 -11.37
N ILE A 16 4.19 16.76 -10.68
CA ILE A 16 4.10 15.33 -10.99
C ILE A 16 3.30 14.68 -9.89
N VAL A 17 2.28 13.93 -10.25
CA VAL A 17 1.38 13.29 -9.30
C VAL A 17 1.59 11.78 -9.28
N ALA A 18 1.44 11.18 -8.11
CA ALA A 18 1.46 9.74 -7.89
C ALA A 18 0.27 9.35 -7.04
N GLU A 19 -0.21 8.13 -7.19
CA GLU A 19 -1.24 7.59 -6.32
C GLU A 19 -0.65 7.32 -4.92
N GLY A 20 -1.40 7.65 -3.88
CA GLY A 20 -0.95 7.50 -2.50
C GLY A 20 0.09 8.54 -2.11
N ASP A 21 1.27 8.09 -1.69
CA ASP A 21 2.41 8.96 -1.37
C ASP A 21 3.54 8.75 -2.38
N ALA A 22 4.08 9.84 -2.91
CA ALA A 22 5.13 9.79 -3.92
C ALA A 22 6.46 9.21 -3.40
N GLY A 23 6.68 9.23 -2.08
CA GLY A 23 7.86 8.66 -1.42
C GLY A 23 7.70 7.20 -1.01
N PHE A 24 6.54 6.56 -1.27
CA PHE A 24 6.24 5.22 -0.79
C PHE A 24 5.87 4.26 -1.93
N TYR A 25 6.81 3.39 -2.32
CA TYR A 25 6.70 2.42 -3.42
C TYR A 25 6.20 3.00 -4.75
N SER A 26 6.51 4.27 -5.00
CA SER A 26 6.15 4.98 -6.22
C SER A 26 7.30 4.97 -7.20
N SER A 27 7.02 4.74 -8.48
CA SER A 27 8.03 4.83 -9.55
C SER A 27 8.53 6.25 -9.81
N ILE A 28 7.90 7.25 -9.21
CA ILE A 28 8.29 8.65 -9.35
C ILE A 28 9.69 8.94 -8.79
N HIS A 29 10.22 8.07 -7.91
CA HIS A 29 11.54 8.25 -7.33
C HIS A 29 12.64 8.32 -8.41
N TYR A 30 12.49 7.62 -9.54
CA TYR A 30 13.45 7.71 -10.64
C TYR A 30 13.54 9.12 -11.22
N VAL A 31 12.40 9.79 -11.34
CA VAL A 31 12.34 11.19 -11.82
C VAL A 31 12.92 12.13 -10.75
N TYR A 32 12.55 11.91 -9.50
CA TYR A 32 13.03 12.70 -8.37
C TYR A 32 14.57 12.65 -8.27
N ASP A 33 15.17 11.45 -8.29
CA ASP A 33 16.61 11.25 -8.20
C ASP A 33 17.34 11.93 -9.36
N LYS A 34 16.79 11.83 -10.58
CA LYS A 34 17.35 12.48 -11.75
C LYS A 34 17.34 14.00 -11.63
N LEU A 35 16.21 14.58 -11.19
CA LEU A 35 16.09 16.02 -11.01
C LEU A 35 17.04 16.53 -9.92
N GLN A 36 17.20 15.80 -8.82
CA GLN A 36 18.16 16.15 -7.77
C GLN A 36 19.61 16.09 -8.30
N ALA A 37 19.95 15.05 -9.06
CA ALA A 37 21.28 14.92 -9.65
C ALA A 37 21.60 16.08 -10.60
N ASP A 38 20.62 16.60 -11.30
CA ASP A 38 20.72 17.75 -12.20
C ASP A 38 20.64 19.11 -11.45
N GLY A 39 20.56 19.11 -10.12
CA GLY A 39 20.50 20.33 -9.31
C GLY A 39 19.18 21.10 -9.41
N ILE A 40 18.11 20.45 -9.87
CA ILE A 40 16.79 21.06 -10.02
C ILE A 40 16.06 21.01 -8.68
N PRO A 41 15.59 22.16 -8.13
CA PRO A 41 14.86 22.16 -6.88
C PRO A 41 13.55 21.37 -6.99
N VAL A 42 13.34 20.41 -6.09
CA VAL A 42 12.12 19.60 -6.02
C VAL A 42 11.52 19.71 -4.63
N LYS A 43 10.21 19.90 -4.58
CA LYS A 43 9.44 19.85 -3.33
C LYS A 43 8.55 18.61 -3.35
N HIS A 44 8.75 17.73 -2.39
CA HIS A 44 7.85 16.60 -2.14
C HIS A 44 6.70 17.06 -1.22
N ILE A 45 5.47 16.79 -1.65
CA ILE A 45 4.27 16.99 -0.83
C ILE A 45 3.81 15.61 -0.39
N PRO A 46 3.74 15.31 0.92
CA PRO A 46 3.35 14.00 1.40
C PRO A 46 1.89 13.70 1.06
N GLY A 47 1.64 12.44 0.74
CA GLY A 47 0.31 11.91 0.49
C GLY A 47 -0.09 10.86 1.53
N ILE A 48 -1.20 10.18 1.29
CA ILE A 48 -1.69 9.09 2.15
C ILE A 48 -1.40 7.76 1.45
N PRO A 49 -0.53 6.89 2.02
CA PRO A 49 -0.30 5.56 1.49
C PRO A 49 -1.58 4.73 1.44
N ALA A 50 -1.71 3.87 0.45
CA ALA A 50 -2.92 3.07 0.22
C ALA A 50 -3.35 2.26 1.44
N PHE A 51 -2.42 1.70 2.22
CA PHE A 51 -2.76 0.91 3.41
C PHE A 51 -3.29 1.77 4.58
N ILE A 52 -2.93 3.04 4.67
CA ILE A 52 -3.50 3.98 5.65
C ILE A 52 -4.93 4.35 5.24
N ALA A 53 -5.16 4.62 3.96
CA ALA A 53 -6.51 4.86 3.44
C ALA A 53 -7.39 3.60 3.59
N ALA A 54 -6.84 2.41 3.37
CA ALA A 54 -7.52 1.13 3.59
C ALA A 54 -7.92 0.93 5.06
N GLY A 55 -7.04 1.27 6.01
CA GLY A 55 -7.37 1.24 7.43
C GLY A 55 -8.57 2.12 7.77
N ALA A 56 -8.62 3.32 7.22
CA ALA A 56 -9.75 4.22 7.39
C ALA A 56 -11.05 3.64 6.78
N LEU A 57 -11.00 3.09 5.57
CA LEU A 57 -12.12 2.43 4.90
C LEU A 57 -12.65 1.24 5.71
N GLY A 58 -11.75 0.39 6.21
CA GLY A 58 -12.08 -0.77 7.03
C GLY A 58 -12.42 -0.44 8.49
N ARG A 59 -12.30 0.83 8.91
CA ARG A 59 -12.49 1.29 10.30
C ARG A 59 -11.63 0.50 11.28
N LEU A 60 -10.38 0.23 10.91
CA LEU A 60 -9.44 -0.52 11.72
C LEU A 60 -8.16 0.26 11.97
N HIS A 61 -7.51 -0.02 13.09
CA HIS A 61 -6.15 0.43 13.32
C HIS A 61 -5.21 -0.46 12.52
N VAL A 62 -4.39 0.13 11.65
CA VAL A 62 -3.38 -0.60 10.87
C VAL A 62 -2.35 -1.22 11.77
N ALA A 63 -1.97 -0.51 12.83
CA ALA A 63 -1.15 -1.00 13.93
C ALA A 63 -1.60 -0.32 15.23
N SER A 64 -1.55 -1.05 16.35
CA SER A 64 -1.81 -0.52 17.69
C SER A 64 -0.56 0.12 18.27
N GLN A 65 -0.67 0.78 19.45
CA GLN A 65 0.41 1.62 20.02
C GLN A 65 1.78 0.96 20.14
N GLU A 66 1.81 -0.31 20.58
CA GLU A 66 3.07 -1.04 20.81
C GLU A 66 3.32 -2.12 19.75
N GLU A 67 2.43 -2.23 18.79
CA GLU A 67 2.52 -3.20 17.71
C GLU A 67 3.49 -2.69 16.63
N ARG A 68 4.33 -3.56 16.14
CA ARG A 68 5.15 -3.25 14.98
C ARG A 68 4.30 -3.30 13.72
N LEU A 69 4.72 -2.57 12.69
CA LEU A 69 4.12 -2.62 11.37
C LEU A 69 5.18 -3.05 10.36
N THR A 70 4.89 -4.13 9.65
CA THR A 70 5.72 -4.56 8.51
C THR A 70 4.91 -4.42 7.23
N VAL A 71 5.46 -3.68 6.27
CA VAL A 71 4.85 -3.49 4.95
C VAL A 71 5.66 -4.26 3.92
N ILE A 72 5.02 -5.22 3.24
CA ILE A 72 5.62 -6.09 2.24
C ILE A 72 5.18 -5.62 0.85
N PRO A 73 6.12 -5.35 -0.08
CA PRO A 73 5.79 -4.77 -1.39
C PRO A 73 5.27 -5.79 -2.43
N GLY A 74 4.89 -6.99 -2.03
CA GLY A 74 4.22 -7.94 -2.92
C GLY A 74 4.61 -9.39 -2.69
N ILE A 75 5.86 -9.79 -2.85
CA ILE A 75 6.25 -11.21 -2.71
C ILE A 75 6.52 -11.54 -1.25
N THR A 76 5.83 -12.56 -0.74
CA THR A 76 6.01 -13.08 0.62
C THR A 76 5.66 -14.57 0.66
N THR A 77 5.97 -15.21 1.78
CA THR A 77 5.64 -16.61 2.07
C THR A 77 4.80 -16.69 3.35
N THR A 78 4.10 -17.81 3.52
CA THR A 78 3.35 -18.08 4.75
C THR A 78 4.28 -18.06 5.96
N GLU A 79 5.47 -18.65 5.85
CA GLU A 79 6.48 -18.71 6.91
C GLU A 79 6.99 -17.33 7.33
N GLU A 80 7.12 -16.39 6.38
CA GLU A 80 7.46 -15.00 6.69
C GLU A 80 6.33 -14.31 7.45
N ILE A 81 5.08 -14.50 7.04
CA ILE A 81 3.91 -13.96 7.75
C ILE A 81 3.83 -14.53 9.17
N GLU A 82 4.01 -15.84 9.35
CA GLU A 82 4.05 -16.50 10.66
C GLU A 82 5.10 -15.89 11.58
N LYS A 83 6.32 -15.70 11.07
CA LYS A 83 7.40 -15.07 11.82
C LYS A 83 7.03 -13.65 12.26
N LEU A 84 6.57 -12.83 11.35
CA LEU A 84 6.23 -11.43 11.65
C LEU A 84 5.08 -11.32 12.67
N THR A 85 4.04 -12.13 12.51
CA THR A 85 2.91 -12.14 13.46
C THR A 85 3.32 -12.63 14.83
N SER A 86 4.23 -13.61 14.91
CA SER A 86 4.79 -14.08 16.19
C SER A 86 5.64 -13.03 16.92
N GLU A 87 6.18 -12.07 16.18
CA GLU A 87 6.95 -10.94 16.71
C GLU A 87 6.08 -9.71 17.04
N ASN A 88 4.78 -9.88 17.17
CA ASN A 88 3.81 -8.81 17.42
C ASN A 88 3.82 -7.73 16.34
N SER A 89 3.85 -8.13 15.09
CA SER A 89 3.77 -7.21 13.95
C SER A 89 2.44 -7.34 13.22
N ALA A 90 1.76 -6.21 12.99
CA ALA A 90 0.76 -6.12 11.96
C ALA A 90 1.45 -6.24 10.59
N VAL A 91 0.86 -6.98 9.68
CA VAL A 91 1.45 -7.22 8.35
C VAL A 91 0.57 -6.60 7.29
N VAL A 92 1.15 -5.72 6.50
CA VAL A 92 0.53 -5.16 5.29
C VAL A 92 1.22 -5.75 4.08
N ILE A 93 0.45 -6.32 3.17
CA ILE A 93 0.97 -6.85 1.90
C ILE A 93 0.34 -6.05 0.77
N MET A 94 1.19 -5.40 -0.01
CA MET A 94 0.77 -4.63 -1.19
C MET A 94 0.97 -5.46 -2.46
N LYS A 95 0.28 -5.11 -3.55
CA LYS A 95 0.42 -5.78 -4.85
C LYS A 95 0.18 -7.28 -4.76
N LEU A 96 -0.93 -7.68 -4.15
CA LEU A 96 -1.27 -9.07 -3.85
C LEU A 96 -1.30 -10.01 -5.05
N SER A 97 -1.48 -9.49 -6.26
CA SER A 97 -1.45 -10.29 -7.50
C SER A 97 -0.17 -11.14 -7.66
N ARG A 98 0.90 -10.76 -6.95
CA ARG A 98 2.20 -11.44 -6.99
C ARG A 98 2.32 -12.63 -6.02
N CYS A 99 1.39 -12.79 -5.08
CA CYS A 99 1.45 -13.81 -4.03
C CYS A 99 0.08 -14.44 -3.70
N THR A 100 -0.83 -14.50 -4.68
CA THR A 100 -2.20 -15.01 -4.49
C THR A 100 -2.21 -16.40 -3.84
N ASP A 101 -1.47 -17.35 -4.38
CA ASP A 101 -1.47 -18.75 -3.89
C ASP A 101 -0.92 -18.86 -2.47
N GLU A 102 0.12 -18.08 -2.14
CA GLU A 102 0.69 -18.05 -0.78
C GLU A 102 -0.29 -17.45 0.24
N ILE A 103 -1.01 -16.40 -0.12
CA ILE A 103 -2.04 -15.84 0.76
C ILE A 103 -3.18 -16.83 0.96
N HIS A 104 -3.63 -17.50 -0.08
CA HIS A 104 -4.65 -18.56 0.05
C HIS A 104 -4.16 -19.71 0.93
N ARG A 105 -2.87 -20.08 0.83
CA ARG A 105 -2.25 -21.07 1.71
C ARG A 105 -2.22 -20.59 3.16
N CYS A 106 -1.80 -19.35 3.39
CA CYS A 106 -1.78 -18.74 4.71
C CYS A 106 -3.17 -18.73 5.36
N ILE A 107 -4.21 -18.34 4.64
CA ILE A 107 -5.60 -18.36 5.14
C ILE A 107 -6.04 -19.78 5.56
N ARG A 108 -5.67 -20.80 4.79
CA ARG A 108 -6.00 -22.21 5.14
C ARG A 108 -5.27 -22.70 6.38
N LEU A 109 -4.01 -22.32 6.56
CA LEU A 109 -3.18 -22.75 7.69
C LEU A 109 -3.46 -21.95 8.97
N HIS A 110 -3.84 -20.69 8.82
CA HIS A 110 -4.07 -19.74 9.92
C HIS A 110 -5.45 -19.09 9.84
N PRO A 111 -6.53 -19.88 10.01
CA PRO A 111 -7.89 -19.34 10.03
C PRO A 111 -8.17 -18.44 11.24
N GLU A 112 -7.31 -18.49 12.26
CA GLU A 112 -7.34 -17.65 13.46
C GLU A 112 -6.90 -16.22 13.22
N TYR A 113 -6.11 -15.95 12.15
CA TYR A 113 -5.70 -14.61 11.81
C TYR A 113 -6.88 -13.81 11.25
N ARG A 114 -6.81 -12.51 11.40
CA ARG A 114 -7.79 -11.58 10.83
C ARG A 114 -7.25 -11.00 9.55
N TYR A 115 -7.93 -11.27 8.46
CA TYR A 115 -7.58 -10.84 7.11
C TYR A 115 -8.51 -9.72 6.68
N HIS A 116 -7.94 -8.58 6.34
CA HIS A 116 -8.65 -7.42 5.82
C HIS A 116 -8.16 -7.15 4.41
N TYR A 117 -8.99 -7.46 3.44
CA TYR A 117 -8.69 -7.34 2.03
C TYR A 117 -9.32 -6.10 1.42
N PHE A 118 -8.57 -5.40 0.59
CA PHE A 118 -8.99 -4.16 -0.05
C PHE A 118 -8.61 -4.13 -1.53
N GLU A 119 -9.50 -3.58 -2.36
CA GLU A 119 -9.28 -3.28 -3.77
C GLU A 119 -9.57 -1.81 -4.05
N ASN A 120 -8.81 -1.21 -4.95
CA ASN A 120 -9.06 0.10 -5.54
C ASN A 120 -9.38 1.21 -4.52
N VAL A 121 -8.73 1.18 -3.36
CA VAL A 121 -8.98 2.12 -2.26
C VAL A 121 -8.83 3.56 -2.74
N GLY A 122 -9.81 4.40 -2.40
CA GLY A 122 -9.86 5.81 -2.80
C GLY A 122 -10.50 6.06 -4.17
N THR A 123 -11.04 5.03 -4.81
CA THR A 123 -11.78 5.15 -6.08
C THR A 123 -13.26 4.80 -5.91
N PRO A 124 -14.13 5.12 -6.88
CA PRO A 124 -15.55 4.69 -6.83
C PRO A 124 -15.73 3.16 -6.80
N GLU A 125 -14.73 2.39 -7.25
CA GLU A 125 -14.74 0.93 -7.29
C GLU A 125 -14.09 0.29 -6.07
N GLU A 126 -13.86 1.05 -5.00
CA GLU A 126 -13.23 0.52 -3.78
C GLU A 126 -14.04 -0.60 -3.14
N LYS A 127 -13.33 -1.62 -2.63
CA LYS A 127 -13.93 -2.76 -1.95
C LYS A 127 -13.17 -3.09 -0.68
N TYR A 128 -13.92 -3.53 0.32
CA TYR A 128 -13.40 -4.08 1.56
C TYR A 128 -14.06 -5.41 1.88
N ILE A 129 -13.27 -6.43 2.18
CA ILE A 129 -13.73 -7.77 2.55
C ILE A 129 -12.91 -8.24 3.75
N ASN A 130 -13.59 -8.71 4.79
CA ASN A 130 -12.98 -9.28 6.00
C ASN A 130 -13.41 -10.75 6.26
N ASP A 131 -14.10 -11.36 5.33
CA ASP A 131 -14.43 -12.79 5.35
C ASP A 131 -13.28 -13.59 4.71
N SER A 132 -12.50 -14.29 5.53
CA SER A 132 -11.36 -15.08 5.10
C SER A 132 -11.72 -16.17 4.07
N LYS A 133 -12.88 -16.78 4.20
CA LYS A 133 -13.37 -17.79 3.25
C LYS A 133 -13.61 -17.19 1.87
N ARG A 134 -14.18 -16.01 1.83
CA ARG A 134 -14.39 -15.26 0.59
C ARG A 134 -13.06 -14.78 -0.01
N ILE A 135 -12.17 -14.26 0.81
CA ILE A 135 -10.83 -13.82 0.38
C ILE A 135 -10.06 -14.98 -0.26
N ALA A 136 -10.16 -16.20 0.29
CA ALA A 136 -9.50 -17.38 -0.23
C ALA A 136 -9.98 -17.84 -1.62
N THR A 137 -11.05 -17.27 -2.15
CA THR A 137 -11.59 -17.57 -3.49
C THR A 137 -11.26 -16.51 -4.54
N ILE A 138 -10.70 -15.37 -4.11
CA ILE A 138 -10.43 -14.23 -5.00
C ILE A 138 -9.05 -14.40 -5.65
N ARG A 139 -8.99 -14.25 -6.96
CA ARG A 139 -7.73 -13.96 -7.65
C ARG A 139 -7.45 -12.47 -7.52
N PHE A 140 -6.40 -12.12 -6.82
CA PHE A 140 -6.13 -10.73 -6.47
C PHE A 140 -5.71 -9.89 -7.69
N PRO A 141 -6.36 -8.74 -7.94
CA PRO A 141 -5.93 -7.79 -8.94
C PRO A 141 -4.68 -7.01 -8.50
N TYR A 142 -4.10 -6.23 -9.42
CA TYR A 142 -2.88 -5.46 -9.12
C TYR A 142 -3.10 -4.43 -8.01
N PHE A 143 -4.18 -3.64 -8.09
CA PHE A 143 -4.50 -2.63 -7.07
C PHE A 143 -5.26 -3.25 -5.89
N SER A 144 -4.61 -4.17 -5.22
CA SER A 144 -5.13 -4.82 -4.03
C SER A 144 -4.07 -4.88 -2.93
N LEU A 145 -4.54 -4.87 -1.69
CA LEU A 145 -3.71 -5.02 -0.51
C LEU A 145 -4.42 -5.83 0.58
N LEU A 146 -3.64 -6.39 1.46
CA LEU A 146 -4.11 -7.16 2.61
C LEU A 146 -3.48 -6.62 3.88
N ILE A 147 -4.29 -6.50 4.94
CA ILE A 147 -3.81 -6.23 6.29
C ILE A 147 -4.11 -7.47 7.12
N ILE A 148 -3.08 -8.06 7.73
CA ILE A 148 -3.19 -9.23 8.58
C ILE A 148 -2.94 -8.81 10.03
N ARG A 149 -3.87 -9.20 10.91
CA ARG A 149 -3.83 -8.95 12.34
C ARG A 149 -4.04 -10.26 13.09
N THR A 150 -3.40 -10.38 14.25
CA THR A 150 -3.55 -11.54 15.14
C THR A 150 -4.36 -11.23 16.39
N GLU A 151 -4.48 -9.96 16.77
CA GLU A 151 -5.19 -9.56 17.99
C GLU A 151 -6.69 -9.31 17.76
N THR A 152 -7.44 -9.60 18.81
CA THR A 152 -8.88 -9.38 18.91
C THR A 152 -9.10 -8.12 19.73
N PHE A 153 -9.34 -7.00 19.07
CA PHE A 153 -9.89 -5.82 19.73
C PHE A 153 -11.33 -5.64 19.37
#